data_44b2a4a8de4687b56902a8531819f7dd
#
_entry.id   44b2a4a8de4687b56902a8531819f7dd
#
_cell.length_a   1.000
_cell.length_b   1.000
_cell.length_c   1.000
_cell.angle_alpha   90.00
_cell.angle_beta   90.00
_cell.angle_gamma   90.00
#
_symmetry.space_group_name_H-M   'P 1'
#
loop_
_entity.id
_entity.type
_entity.pdbx_description
1 polymer ?
#
loop_
_entity_poly.entity_id
_entity_poly.type
_entity_poly.pdbx_seq_one_letter_code
_entity_poly.pdbx_strand_id
1 'polypeptide(L)'
;MPDTTPEQILARAQVPPTNGRPVRKDEIELDERGIYVESWLPERRSRRKPLLFVHGELAGSWVWERYLGYFAARGWEGHALNLRNHFWSQTADPATLSFDTYTEDVVATLERFGSGVVVIGHGMGGLLALKAAERMPISGLVLLSAELPRELRTPARAHELREVPEVYGKALIGWETLPERLLRDDRDLTLADVLRIGHLLGQKPHEAGAARRQMLAGVPIDRRGIADVPRLVVGAGLDRTVTLDDSERLAEWLGAGYEPFAAHSHFGLVVGESSYQQVADAIRSFLEANRL
;
A
#
# COMPACT_ATOMS: atom_id res chain seq x y z
N MET A 1 1.26 -4.12 -36.20
CA MET A 1 0.72 -3.60 -34.94
C MET A 1 0.78 -2.09 -35.06
N PRO A 2 -0.29 -1.32 -34.78
CA PRO A 2 -0.15 0.12 -34.83
C PRO A 2 0.84 0.56 -33.72
N ASP A 3 1.78 1.43 -34.07
CA ASP A 3 2.77 2.04 -33.20
C ASP A 3 2.05 2.87 -32.12
N THR A 4 1.67 2.24 -31.01
CA THR A 4 1.09 2.93 -29.88
C THR A 4 2.23 3.45 -29.02
N THR A 5 2.38 4.77 -28.90
CA THR A 5 3.44 5.36 -28.08
C THR A 5 3.22 5.10 -26.59
N PRO A 6 4.30 5.08 -25.77
CA PRO A 6 4.18 4.96 -24.32
C PRO A 6 3.19 5.95 -23.70
N GLU A 7 3.14 7.19 -24.22
CA GLU A 7 2.20 8.24 -23.78
C GLU A 7 0.73 7.88 -24.10
N GLN A 8 0.46 7.26 -25.25
CA GLN A 8 -0.87 6.78 -25.61
C GLN A 8 -1.30 5.59 -24.75
N ILE A 9 -0.36 4.72 -24.35
CA ILE A 9 -0.62 3.62 -23.44
C ILE A 9 -0.94 4.18 -22.04
N LEU A 10 -0.16 5.13 -21.55
CA LEU A 10 -0.38 5.82 -20.28
C LEU A 10 -1.73 6.56 -20.25
N ALA A 11 -2.10 7.27 -21.33
CA ALA A 11 -3.37 7.96 -21.44
C ALA A 11 -4.60 7.02 -21.39
N ARG A 12 -4.47 5.79 -21.90
CA ARG A 12 -5.54 4.77 -21.85
C ARG A 12 -5.65 4.08 -20.49
N ALA A 13 -4.56 4.05 -19.68
CA ALA A 13 -4.52 3.44 -18.37
C ALA A 13 -5.19 4.28 -17.26
N GLN A 14 -5.76 5.44 -17.60
CA GLN A 14 -6.09 6.50 -16.62
C GLN A 14 -7.42 6.40 -15.90
N VAL A 15 -8.29 5.45 -16.12
CA VAL A 15 -9.55 5.39 -15.33
C VAL A 15 -9.90 3.96 -14.97
N PRO A 16 -9.86 3.59 -13.67
CA PRO A 16 -10.42 2.31 -13.25
C PRO A 16 -11.93 2.30 -13.53
N PRO A 17 -12.46 1.22 -14.06
CA PRO A 17 -13.88 1.12 -14.34
C PRO A 17 -14.67 1.15 -13.03
N THR A 18 -15.47 2.17 -12.82
CA THR A 18 -16.46 2.24 -11.73
C THR A 18 -17.67 1.35 -12.00
N ASN A 19 -17.62 0.49 -13.03
CA ASN A 19 -18.73 -0.33 -13.52
C ASN A 19 -20.02 0.48 -13.75
N GLY A 20 -19.86 1.73 -14.19
CA GLY A 20 -20.97 2.63 -14.49
C GLY A 20 -21.72 3.18 -13.27
N ARG A 21 -21.26 2.91 -12.06
CA ARG A 21 -21.85 3.50 -10.86
C ARG A 21 -21.21 4.86 -10.56
N PRO A 22 -22.01 5.90 -10.26
CA PRO A 22 -21.47 7.21 -9.91
C PRO A 22 -20.61 7.12 -8.64
N VAL A 23 -19.44 7.72 -8.72
CA VAL A 23 -18.47 7.82 -7.60
C VAL A 23 -18.04 9.27 -7.51
N ARG A 24 -18.07 9.84 -6.32
CA ARG A 24 -17.55 11.18 -6.06
C ARG A 24 -16.09 11.08 -5.61
N LYS A 25 -15.22 11.77 -6.31
CA LYS A 25 -13.83 12.01 -5.85
C LYS A 25 -13.79 13.25 -4.98
N ASP A 26 -13.00 13.19 -3.94
CA ASP A 26 -12.74 14.29 -3.02
C ASP A 26 -11.26 14.29 -2.63
N GLU A 27 -10.74 15.44 -2.26
CA GLU A 27 -9.36 15.61 -1.85
C GLU A 27 -9.36 16.25 -0.47
N ILE A 28 -8.64 15.66 0.47
CA ILE A 28 -8.55 16.16 1.83
C ILE A 28 -7.09 16.47 2.11
N GLU A 29 -6.79 17.69 2.48
CA GLU A 29 -5.50 18.07 3.05
C GLU A 29 -5.66 18.16 4.56
N LEU A 30 -4.79 17.48 5.31
CA LEU A 30 -4.75 17.58 6.77
C LEU A 30 -3.91 18.83 7.13
N ASP A 31 -4.59 19.93 7.43
CA ASP A 31 -4.11 21.31 7.49
C ASP A 31 -2.78 21.53 8.23
N GLU A 32 -2.59 20.85 9.36
CA GLU A 32 -1.41 21.08 10.20
C GLU A 32 -0.16 20.32 9.75
N ARG A 33 -0.32 19.26 8.94
CA ARG A 33 0.77 18.36 8.53
C ARG A 33 0.96 18.29 7.01
N GLY A 34 0.09 18.92 6.25
CA GLY A 34 0.12 18.87 4.79
C GLY A 34 0.03 17.46 4.21
N ILE A 35 -0.69 16.57 4.90
CA ILE A 35 -0.93 15.20 4.42
C ILE A 35 -2.10 15.22 3.46
N TYR A 36 -1.85 14.84 2.22
CA TYR A 36 -2.89 14.71 1.21
C TYR A 36 -3.54 13.34 1.25
N VAL A 37 -4.87 13.31 1.23
CA VAL A 37 -5.67 12.08 1.18
C VAL A 37 -6.62 12.14 -0.01
N GLU A 38 -6.45 11.23 -0.95
CA GLU A 38 -7.37 11.03 -2.05
C GLU A 38 -8.56 10.19 -1.57
N SER A 39 -9.78 10.69 -1.77
CA SER A 39 -11.00 10.06 -1.28
C SER A 39 -11.96 9.76 -2.42
N TRP A 40 -12.44 8.51 -2.49
CA TRP A 40 -13.48 8.12 -3.42
C TRP A 40 -14.70 7.65 -2.63
N LEU A 41 -15.81 8.33 -2.83
CA LEU A 41 -17.01 8.18 -2.05
C LEU A 41 -18.13 7.58 -2.90
N PRO A 42 -18.91 6.64 -2.35
CA PRO A 42 -20.10 6.13 -3.04
C PRO A 42 -21.13 7.25 -3.20
N GLU A 43 -21.97 7.16 -4.24
CA GLU A 43 -23.06 8.10 -4.47
C GLU A 43 -23.99 8.23 -3.25
N ARG A 44 -24.25 7.10 -2.60
CA ARG A 44 -25.04 7.04 -1.37
C ARG A 44 -24.20 6.49 -0.24
N ARG A 45 -24.10 7.23 0.85
CA ARG A 45 -23.46 6.75 2.07
C ARG A 45 -24.11 5.46 2.57
N SER A 46 -23.30 4.50 2.92
CA SER A 46 -23.71 3.25 3.54
C SER A 46 -23.33 3.25 5.03
N ARG A 47 -23.69 2.18 5.74
CA ARG A 47 -23.23 1.95 7.12
C ARG A 47 -21.91 1.18 7.19
N ARG A 48 -21.27 0.96 6.04
CA ARG A 48 -20.00 0.25 5.95
C ARG A 48 -18.89 1.08 6.56
N LYS A 49 -17.88 0.40 7.11
CA LYS A 49 -16.71 1.07 7.69
C LYS A 49 -15.88 1.72 6.59
N PRO A 50 -15.39 2.97 6.76
CA PRO A 50 -14.46 3.58 5.82
C PRO A 50 -13.18 2.75 5.70
N LEU A 51 -12.57 2.77 4.52
CA LEU A 51 -11.31 2.09 4.23
C LEU A 51 -10.19 3.12 4.12
N LEU A 52 -9.11 2.96 4.89
CA LEU A 52 -7.90 3.76 4.76
C LEU A 52 -6.80 2.91 4.13
N PHE A 53 -6.28 3.37 3.01
CA PHE A 53 -5.23 2.71 2.24
C PHE A 53 -3.88 3.38 2.49
N VAL A 54 -2.86 2.58 2.85
CA VAL A 54 -1.50 3.02 3.16
C VAL A 54 -0.53 2.39 2.17
N HIS A 55 0.14 3.23 1.37
CA HIS A 55 1.06 2.79 0.33
C HIS A 55 2.44 2.40 0.87
N GLY A 56 3.22 1.67 0.06
CA GLY A 56 4.59 1.27 0.34
C GLY A 56 5.64 2.29 -0.09
N GLU A 57 6.91 1.87 -0.09
CA GLU A 57 8.07 2.69 -0.48
C GLU A 57 7.89 3.29 -1.88
N LEU A 58 8.29 4.55 -2.07
CA LEU A 58 8.28 5.30 -3.33
C LEU A 58 6.91 5.41 -4.01
N ALA A 59 5.87 4.86 -3.42
CA ALA A 59 4.53 4.85 -3.97
C ALA A 59 3.72 6.08 -3.52
N GLY A 60 2.41 6.05 -3.65
CA GLY A 60 1.46 7.10 -3.27
C GLY A 60 0.03 6.59 -3.42
N SER A 61 -0.96 7.46 -3.25
CA SER A 61 -2.39 7.11 -3.39
C SER A 61 -2.71 6.42 -4.74
N TRP A 62 -1.93 6.70 -5.77
CA TRP A 62 -2.11 6.17 -7.12
C TRP A 62 -2.10 4.64 -7.22
N VAL A 63 -1.42 3.93 -6.31
CA VAL A 63 -1.44 2.45 -6.30
C VAL A 63 -2.82 1.92 -5.94
N TRP A 64 -3.64 2.72 -5.29
CA TRP A 64 -4.95 2.36 -4.78
C TRP A 64 -6.12 2.81 -5.66
N GLU A 65 -5.87 3.52 -6.77
CA GLU A 65 -6.94 4.04 -7.64
C GLU A 65 -7.97 2.97 -8.05
N ARG A 66 -7.49 1.77 -8.43
CA ARG A 66 -8.37 0.65 -8.82
C ARG A 66 -9.21 0.16 -7.64
N TYR A 67 -8.63 0.10 -6.46
CA TYR A 67 -9.31 -0.28 -5.22
C TYR A 67 -10.32 0.77 -4.78
N LEU A 68 -9.93 2.03 -4.81
CA LEU A 68 -10.83 3.15 -4.50
C LEU A 68 -12.09 3.11 -5.38
N GLY A 69 -11.92 2.94 -6.71
CA GLY A 69 -13.03 2.80 -7.65
C GLY A 69 -13.87 1.55 -7.40
N TYR A 70 -13.21 0.41 -7.17
CA TYR A 70 -13.85 -0.87 -6.90
C TYR A 70 -14.75 -0.82 -5.65
N PHE A 71 -14.23 -0.30 -4.54
CA PHE A 71 -14.94 -0.26 -3.27
C PHE A 71 -16.00 0.84 -3.24
N ALA A 72 -15.73 2.03 -3.78
CA ALA A 72 -16.71 3.10 -3.85
C ALA A 72 -17.95 2.71 -4.69
N ALA A 73 -17.75 2.03 -5.83
CA ALA A 73 -18.86 1.50 -6.63
C ALA A 73 -19.70 0.45 -5.88
N ARG A 74 -19.20 -0.10 -4.79
CA ARG A 74 -19.87 -1.11 -3.95
C ARG A 74 -20.33 -0.58 -2.59
N GLY A 75 -20.22 0.72 -2.36
CA GLY A 75 -20.77 1.41 -1.19
C GLY A 75 -19.80 1.60 -0.02
N TRP A 76 -18.50 1.38 -0.19
CA TRP A 76 -17.48 1.75 0.80
C TRP A 76 -16.91 3.14 0.51
N GLU A 77 -16.70 3.93 1.52
CA GLU A 77 -15.87 5.13 1.44
C GLU A 77 -14.39 4.69 1.47
N GLY A 78 -13.61 5.06 0.46
CA GLY A 78 -12.20 4.73 0.35
C GLY A 78 -11.34 5.99 0.42
N HIS A 79 -10.29 5.95 1.24
CA HIS A 79 -9.36 7.04 1.49
C HIS A 79 -7.93 6.53 1.33
N ALA A 80 -7.14 7.09 0.42
CA ALA A 80 -5.75 6.73 0.21
C ALA A 80 -4.85 7.92 0.56
N LEU A 81 -4.05 7.77 1.63
CA LEU A 81 -3.12 8.82 2.03
C LEU A 81 -1.86 8.81 1.17
N ASN A 82 -1.25 9.98 0.97
CA ASN A 82 0.14 10.10 0.59
C ASN A 82 0.96 10.45 1.83
N LEU A 83 1.94 9.63 2.18
CA LEU A 83 2.89 9.96 3.24
C LEU A 83 3.61 11.28 2.90
N ARG A 84 4.08 12.01 3.90
CA ARG A 84 4.84 13.25 3.64
C ARG A 84 5.99 13.00 2.67
N ASN A 85 6.32 14.00 1.88
CA ASN A 85 7.24 13.93 0.76
C ASN A 85 6.81 13.00 -0.39
N HIS A 86 5.59 12.45 -0.37
CA HIS A 86 5.04 11.64 -1.46
C HIS A 86 3.93 12.43 -2.18
N PHE A 87 4.03 12.49 -3.52
CA PHE A 87 3.06 13.12 -4.43
C PHE A 87 2.58 14.50 -3.94
N TRP A 88 1.29 14.62 -3.60
CA TRP A 88 0.63 15.87 -3.24
C TRP A 88 0.80 16.25 -1.76
N SER A 89 1.32 15.37 -0.93
CA SER A 89 1.63 15.70 0.45
C SER A 89 2.80 16.66 0.58
N GLN A 90 2.88 17.36 1.71
CA GLN A 90 3.92 18.33 2.00
C GLN A 90 5.32 17.81 1.65
N THR A 91 6.05 18.59 0.88
CA THR A 91 7.44 18.30 0.55
C THR A 91 8.32 18.44 1.80
N ALA A 92 9.16 17.44 2.03
CA ALA A 92 10.16 17.42 3.10
C ALA A 92 11.48 16.86 2.55
N ASP A 93 12.59 17.16 3.21
CA ASP A 93 13.87 16.53 2.88
C ASP A 93 13.84 15.05 3.31
N PRO A 94 13.95 14.10 2.38
CA PRO A 94 13.92 12.67 2.69
C PRO A 94 15.00 12.25 3.70
N ALA A 95 16.14 12.95 3.75
CA ALA A 95 17.21 12.67 4.70
C ALA A 95 16.79 12.90 6.16
N THR A 96 15.76 13.72 6.39
CA THR A 96 15.24 14.03 7.74
C THR A 96 14.09 13.13 8.16
N LEU A 97 13.59 12.29 7.25
CA LEU A 97 12.43 11.44 7.49
C LEU A 97 12.85 10.05 7.98
N SER A 98 11.97 9.42 8.73
CA SER A 98 12.16 8.10 9.32
C SER A 98 10.88 7.26 9.25
N PHE A 99 10.96 5.99 9.61
CA PHE A 99 9.78 5.14 9.74
C PHE A 99 8.78 5.69 10.79
N ASP A 100 9.32 6.22 11.91
CA ASP A 100 8.47 6.83 12.94
C ASP A 100 7.75 8.08 12.42
N THR A 101 8.42 8.89 11.59
CA THR A 101 7.81 10.05 10.94
C THR A 101 6.63 9.64 10.04
N TYR A 102 6.80 8.59 9.25
CA TYR A 102 5.71 8.05 8.43
C TYR A 102 4.59 7.42 9.27
N THR A 103 4.94 6.81 10.41
CA THR A 103 3.94 6.30 11.35
C THR A 103 3.05 7.45 11.88
N GLU A 104 3.63 8.61 12.18
CA GLU A 104 2.88 9.79 12.62
C GLU A 104 1.90 10.30 11.55
N ASP A 105 2.23 10.15 10.26
CA ASP A 105 1.31 10.51 9.17
C ASP A 105 0.08 9.60 9.14
N VAL A 106 0.29 8.29 9.33
CA VAL A 106 -0.82 7.32 9.40
C VAL A 106 -1.67 7.58 10.64
N VAL A 107 -1.04 7.82 11.80
CA VAL A 107 -1.76 8.13 13.06
C VAL A 107 -2.60 9.39 12.91
N ALA A 108 -2.05 10.48 12.39
CA ALA A 108 -2.78 11.72 12.17
C ALA A 108 -3.98 11.54 11.20
N THR A 109 -3.81 10.69 10.20
CA THR A 109 -4.90 10.35 9.28
C THR A 109 -5.99 9.56 10.01
N LEU A 110 -5.62 8.59 10.86
CA LEU A 110 -6.58 7.84 11.67
C LEU A 110 -7.31 8.73 12.69
N GLU A 111 -6.63 9.69 13.32
CA GLU A 111 -7.26 10.68 14.20
C GLU A 111 -8.34 11.49 13.47
N ARG A 112 -8.08 11.86 12.22
CA ARG A 112 -9.03 12.61 11.38
C ARG A 112 -10.28 11.81 11.02
N PHE A 113 -10.14 10.51 10.73
CA PHE A 113 -11.26 9.64 10.34
C PHE A 113 -11.91 8.93 11.54
N GLY A 114 -11.26 8.86 12.69
CA GLY A 114 -11.77 8.24 13.91
C GLY A 114 -11.64 6.71 13.95
N SER A 115 -12.13 6.11 15.02
CA SER A 115 -11.93 4.68 15.35
C SER A 115 -12.70 3.68 14.49
N GLY A 116 -13.53 4.17 13.56
CA GLY A 116 -14.39 3.31 12.74
C GLY A 116 -13.75 2.77 11.46
N VAL A 117 -12.46 2.95 11.25
CA VAL A 117 -11.76 2.73 9.97
C VAL A 117 -11.18 1.32 9.87
N VAL A 118 -11.27 0.70 8.70
CA VAL A 118 -10.47 -0.48 8.33
C VAL A 118 -9.20 0.00 7.64
N VAL A 119 -8.03 -0.42 8.13
CA VAL A 119 -6.75 -0.03 7.54
C VAL A 119 -6.26 -1.12 6.59
N ILE A 120 -5.86 -0.73 5.39
CA ILE A 120 -5.36 -1.62 4.34
C ILE A 120 -3.97 -1.12 3.94
N GLY A 121 -2.92 -1.89 4.20
CA GLY A 121 -1.54 -1.49 3.95
C GLY A 121 -0.80 -2.45 3.01
N HIS A 122 0.09 -1.91 2.16
CA HIS A 122 0.91 -2.68 1.23
C HIS A 122 2.39 -2.44 1.49
N GLY A 123 3.20 -3.51 1.51
CA GLY A 123 4.65 -3.42 1.72
C GLY A 123 5.00 -2.69 3.02
N MET A 124 5.81 -1.62 2.94
CA MET A 124 6.09 -0.72 4.07
C MET A 124 4.80 -0.17 4.70
N GLY A 125 3.79 0.17 3.90
CA GLY A 125 2.50 0.66 4.37
C GLY A 125 1.75 -0.35 5.25
N GLY A 126 1.97 -1.64 5.04
CA GLY A 126 1.46 -2.69 5.92
C GLY A 126 2.10 -2.66 7.32
N LEU A 127 3.42 -2.49 7.38
CA LEU A 127 4.13 -2.37 8.66
C LEU A 127 3.80 -1.04 9.37
N LEU A 128 3.61 0.06 8.61
CA LEU A 128 3.13 1.33 9.14
C LEU A 128 1.71 1.20 9.72
N ALA A 129 0.82 0.47 9.03
CA ALA A 129 -0.53 0.19 9.50
C ALA A 129 -0.52 -0.58 10.82
N LEU A 130 0.34 -1.61 10.96
CA LEU A 130 0.56 -2.34 12.21
C LEU A 130 1.03 -1.41 13.32
N LYS A 131 2.03 -0.57 13.04
CA LYS A 131 2.59 0.35 14.03
C LYS A 131 1.62 1.42 14.47
N ALA A 132 0.80 1.92 13.57
CA ALA A 132 -0.27 2.88 13.89
C ALA A 132 -1.41 2.23 14.69
N ALA A 133 -1.75 0.97 14.40
CA ALA A 133 -2.79 0.22 15.11
C ALA A 133 -2.46 -0.07 16.59
N GLU A 134 -1.18 -0.04 17.00
CA GLU A 134 -0.80 -0.08 18.41
C GLU A 134 -1.27 1.17 19.19
N ARG A 135 -1.43 2.28 18.48
CA ARG A 135 -1.66 3.61 19.08
C ARG A 135 -3.08 4.10 18.89
N MET A 136 -3.73 3.62 17.83
CA MET A 136 -5.06 4.09 17.41
C MET A 136 -6.02 2.91 17.28
N PRO A 137 -7.24 3.02 17.82
CA PRO A 137 -8.26 2.00 17.63
C PRO A 137 -8.72 1.98 16.15
N ILE A 138 -8.75 0.79 15.58
CA ILE A 138 -9.22 0.52 14.21
C ILE A 138 -10.38 -0.49 14.23
N SER A 139 -11.11 -0.66 13.13
CA SER A 139 -12.19 -1.64 13.02
C SER A 139 -11.81 -2.93 12.30
N GLY A 140 -10.70 -2.94 11.59
CA GLY A 140 -10.16 -4.10 10.89
C GLY A 140 -8.82 -3.78 10.26
N LEU A 141 -8.05 -4.81 9.91
CA LEU A 141 -6.72 -4.69 9.35
C LEU A 141 -6.54 -5.65 8.17
N VAL A 142 -6.07 -5.13 7.04
CA VAL A 142 -5.73 -5.92 5.85
C VAL A 142 -4.30 -5.59 5.43
N LEU A 143 -3.46 -6.61 5.29
CA LEU A 143 -2.04 -6.47 4.99
C LEU A 143 -1.72 -7.20 3.69
N LEU A 144 -1.26 -6.47 2.67
CA LEU A 144 -0.89 -6.99 1.36
C LEU A 144 0.64 -7.02 1.23
N SER A 145 1.25 -8.20 1.15
CA SER A 145 2.72 -8.37 1.10
C SER A 145 3.43 -7.40 2.04
N ALA A 146 2.97 -7.34 3.29
CA ALA A 146 3.44 -6.38 4.27
C ALA A 146 4.85 -6.74 4.77
N GLU A 147 5.71 -5.75 4.91
CA GLU A 147 7.02 -5.91 5.54
C GLU A 147 6.88 -6.49 6.96
N LEU A 148 7.81 -7.39 7.32
CA LEU A 148 7.74 -8.11 8.58
C LEU A 148 8.17 -7.24 9.77
N PRO A 149 7.46 -7.37 10.92
CA PRO A 149 7.92 -6.79 12.17
C PRO A 149 9.18 -7.49 12.69
N ARG A 150 9.88 -6.85 13.65
CA ARG A 150 11.11 -7.39 14.27
C ARG A 150 10.94 -8.82 14.78
N GLU A 151 9.79 -9.14 15.31
CA GLU A 151 9.46 -10.42 15.95
C GLU A 151 9.48 -11.59 14.96
N LEU A 152 9.34 -11.30 13.67
CA LEU A 152 9.33 -12.30 12.59
C LEU A 152 10.49 -12.16 11.61
N ARG A 153 11.18 -11.02 11.62
CA ARG A 153 12.26 -10.71 10.68
C ARG A 153 13.61 -11.14 11.22
N THR A 154 14.46 -11.72 10.37
CA THR A 154 15.88 -11.77 10.63
C THR A 154 16.46 -10.36 10.39
N PRO A 155 16.98 -9.66 11.41
CA PRO A 155 17.51 -8.32 11.22
C PRO A 155 18.67 -8.30 10.23
N ALA A 156 18.71 -7.28 9.37
CA ALA A 156 19.83 -7.07 8.46
C ALA A 156 21.14 -6.82 9.25
N ARG A 157 22.24 -7.29 8.69
CA ARG A 157 23.56 -7.09 9.31
C ARG A 157 24.00 -5.62 9.22
N ALA A 158 24.85 -5.20 10.13
CA ALA A 158 25.29 -3.81 10.21
C ALA A 158 25.93 -3.26 8.90
N HIS A 159 26.58 -4.13 8.08
CA HIS A 159 27.10 -3.69 6.80
C HIS A 159 25.99 -3.47 5.76
N GLU A 160 24.95 -4.31 5.72
CA GLU A 160 23.80 -4.17 4.82
C GLU A 160 23.05 -2.87 5.13
N LEU A 161 22.90 -2.54 6.41
CA LEU A 161 22.28 -1.26 6.82
C LEU A 161 23.10 -0.03 6.38
N ARG A 162 24.44 -0.14 6.35
CA ARG A 162 25.31 0.94 5.87
C ARG A 162 25.29 1.12 4.35
N GLU A 163 24.91 0.09 3.61
CA GLU A 163 24.75 0.16 2.15
C GLU A 163 23.47 0.90 1.73
N VAL A 164 22.50 1.06 2.63
CA VAL A 164 21.32 1.87 2.37
C VAL A 164 21.70 3.34 2.39
N PRO A 165 21.62 4.07 1.27
CA PRO A 165 21.97 5.48 1.22
C PRO A 165 21.01 6.32 2.07
N GLU A 166 21.41 7.54 2.39
CA GLU A 166 20.57 8.47 3.16
C GLU A 166 19.26 8.80 2.46
N VAL A 167 19.34 8.90 1.13
CA VAL A 167 18.20 9.11 0.23
C VAL A 167 18.33 8.15 -0.95
N TYR A 168 17.26 7.46 -1.32
CA TYR A 168 17.29 6.50 -2.42
C TYR A 168 16.08 6.64 -3.36
N GLY A 169 16.23 6.08 -4.56
CA GLY A 169 15.20 6.05 -5.59
C GLY A 169 14.84 4.61 -6.00
N LYS A 170 14.06 4.50 -7.04
CA LYS A 170 13.49 3.24 -7.56
C LYS A 170 14.51 2.14 -7.92
N ALA A 171 15.77 2.52 -8.18
CA ALA A 171 16.86 1.58 -8.42
C ALA A 171 17.07 0.60 -7.27
N LEU A 172 17.05 1.11 -6.04
CA LEU A 172 17.30 0.32 -4.85
C LEU A 172 16.24 -0.77 -4.63
N ILE A 173 15.03 -0.57 -5.13
CA ILE A 173 13.93 -1.55 -5.08
C ILE A 173 13.79 -2.34 -6.40
N GLY A 174 14.78 -2.27 -7.29
CA GLY A 174 14.86 -3.09 -8.50
C GLY A 174 14.11 -2.55 -9.72
N TRP A 175 13.66 -1.30 -9.72
CA TRP A 175 12.89 -0.69 -10.82
C TRP A 175 13.73 0.15 -11.81
N GLU A 176 15.03 -0.03 -11.85
CA GLU A 176 15.89 0.54 -12.92
C GLU A 176 16.05 -0.36 -14.14
N THR A 177 15.60 -1.58 -14.05
CA THR A 177 15.81 -2.57 -15.11
C THR A 177 14.86 -2.38 -16.28
N LEU A 178 15.28 -2.92 -17.42
CA LEU A 178 14.48 -2.89 -18.63
C LEU A 178 13.09 -3.50 -18.40
N PRO A 179 12.03 -2.94 -19.00
CA PRO A 179 10.65 -3.44 -18.86
C PRO A 179 10.53 -4.94 -19.13
N GLU A 180 11.32 -5.50 -20.05
CA GLU A 180 11.33 -6.92 -20.42
C GLU A 180 11.70 -7.83 -19.23
N ARG A 181 12.59 -7.38 -18.34
CA ARG A 181 12.94 -8.15 -17.15
C ARG A 181 11.79 -8.16 -16.17
N LEU A 182 11.16 -7.02 -15.93
CA LEU A 182 10.02 -6.90 -15.04
C LEU A 182 8.85 -7.76 -15.54
N LEU A 183 8.52 -7.70 -16.82
CA LEU A 183 7.46 -8.50 -17.43
C LEU A 183 7.74 -10.02 -17.37
N ARG A 184 9.00 -10.43 -17.38
CA ARG A 184 9.36 -11.84 -17.21
C ARG A 184 9.19 -12.32 -15.76
N ASP A 185 9.55 -11.48 -14.82
CA ASP A 185 9.56 -11.81 -13.40
C ASP A 185 8.19 -11.56 -12.74
N ASP A 186 7.51 -10.48 -13.11
CA ASP A 186 6.18 -10.07 -12.63
C ASP A 186 5.12 -10.32 -13.72
N ARG A 187 4.83 -11.61 -13.97
CA ARG A 187 4.02 -12.09 -15.11
C ARG A 187 2.55 -11.67 -15.06
N ASP A 188 2.10 -11.18 -13.95
CA ASP A 188 0.75 -10.65 -13.71
C ASP A 188 0.64 -9.16 -14.06
N LEU A 189 1.75 -8.51 -14.46
CA LEU A 189 1.77 -7.15 -14.94
C LEU A 189 1.77 -7.10 -16.48
N THR A 190 1.01 -6.19 -17.04
CA THR A 190 1.07 -5.84 -18.47
C THR A 190 2.19 -4.84 -18.74
N LEU A 191 2.57 -4.67 -20.00
CA LEU A 191 3.51 -3.60 -20.39
C LEU A 191 3.00 -2.22 -19.97
N ALA A 192 1.69 -1.99 -20.07
CA ALA A 192 1.07 -0.74 -19.63
C ALA A 192 1.22 -0.52 -18.12
N ASP A 193 1.03 -1.57 -17.30
CA ASP A 193 1.26 -1.51 -15.86
C ASP A 193 2.72 -1.16 -15.54
N VAL A 194 3.68 -1.86 -16.16
CA VAL A 194 5.12 -1.63 -15.94
C VAL A 194 5.53 -0.20 -16.31
N LEU A 195 5.08 0.30 -17.46
CA LEU A 195 5.38 1.67 -17.89
C LEU A 195 4.75 2.71 -16.95
N ARG A 196 3.50 2.50 -16.54
CA ARG A 196 2.81 3.37 -15.58
C ARG A 196 3.52 3.40 -14.23
N ILE A 197 3.82 2.24 -13.66
CA ILE A 197 4.53 2.13 -12.38
C ILE A 197 5.90 2.82 -12.48
N GLY A 198 6.68 2.49 -13.51
CA GLY A 198 8.01 3.07 -13.71
C GLY A 198 7.98 4.61 -13.87
N HIS A 199 6.95 5.16 -14.53
CA HIS A 199 6.73 6.59 -14.64
C HIS A 199 6.39 7.21 -13.26
N LEU A 200 5.43 6.65 -12.54
CA LEU A 200 4.96 7.19 -11.26
C LEU A 200 6.02 7.09 -10.16
N LEU A 201 6.75 5.98 -10.09
CA LEU A 201 7.91 5.84 -9.18
C LEU A 201 9.03 6.86 -9.50
N GLY A 202 9.08 7.36 -10.74
CA GLY A 202 10.03 8.40 -11.15
C GLY A 202 9.61 9.84 -10.81
N GLN A 203 8.34 10.08 -10.49
CA GLN A 203 7.84 11.42 -10.17
C GLN A 203 8.26 11.90 -8.77
N LYS A 204 8.40 10.98 -7.82
CA LYS A 204 8.99 11.22 -6.49
C LYS A 204 10.21 10.31 -6.35
N PRO A 205 11.35 10.72 -6.89
CA PRO A 205 12.49 9.82 -7.10
C PRO A 205 13.27 9.49 -5.81
N HIS A 206 12.86 10.03 -4.66
CA HIS A 206 13.65 9.95 -3.44
C HIS A 206 12.82 9.55 -2.22
N GLU A 207 13.28 8.49 -1.56
CA GLU A 207 12.72 7.93 -0.34
C GLU A 207 13.72 8.05 0.82
N ALA A 208 13.21 8.01 2.04
CA ALA A 208 14.00 8.11 3.27
C ALA A 208 14.80 6.84 3.55
N GLY A 209 16.12 6.91 3.43
CA GLY A 209 16.99 5.77 3.77
C GLY A 209 16.95 5.40 5.25
N ALA A 210 16.66 6.35 6.14
CA ALA A 210 16.47 6.06 7.56
C ALA A 210 15.25 5.17 7.81
N ALA A 211 14.12 5.40 7.11
CA ALA A 211 12.94 4.55 7.21
C ALA A 211 13.27 3.11 6.77
N ARG A 212 13.95 2.95 5.62
CA ARG A 212 14.37 1.64 5.13
C ARG A 212 15.34 0.94 6.09
N ARG A 213 16.32 1.66 6.64
CA ARG A 213 17.23 1.09 7.66
C ARG A 213 16.50 0.62 8.90
N GLN A 214 15.49 1.38 9.37
CA GLN A 214 14.65 0.98 10.50
C GLN A 214 13.85 -0.29 10.18
N MET A 215 13.23 -0.39 8.99
CA MET A 215 12.54 -1.61 8.56
C MET A 215 13.49 -2.81 8.52
N LEU A 216 14.64 -2.67 7.88
CA LEU A 216 15.64 -3.76 7.75
C LEU A 216 16.25 -4.17 9.09
N ALA A 217 16.42 -3.25 10.02
CA ALA A 217 16.82 -3.52 11.40
C ALA A 217 15.73 -4.20 12.23
N GLY A 218 14.49 -4.08 11.79
CA GLY A 218 13.29 -4.63 12.42
C GLY A 218 12.57 -3.63 13.32
N VAL A 219 11.39 -3.22 12.88
CA VAL A 219 10.46 -2.38 13.65
C VAL A 219 9.73 -3.25 14.67
N PRO A 220 9.81 -2.95 15.99
CA PRO A 220 9.10 -3.73 17.00
C PRO A 220 7.60 -3.43 16.95
N ILE A 221 6.78 -4.47 17.05
CA ILE A 221 5.33 -4.37 17.11
C ILE A 221 4.82 -5.03 18.39
N ASP A 222 4.19 -4.25 19.27
CA ASP A 222 3.46 -4.81 20.41
C ASP A 222 2.07 -5.29 19.96
N ARG A 223 1.97 -6.55 19.61
CA ARG A 223 0.71 -7.18 19.20
C ARG A 223 -0.42 -7.00 20.22
N ARG A 224 -0.10 -6.85 21.50
CA ARG A 224 -1.10 -6.67 22.58
C ARG A 224 -1.73 -5.29 22.54
N GLY A 225 -1.02 -4.29 21.97
CA GLY A 225 -1.54 -2.94 21.78
C GLY A 225 -2.57 -2.86 20.64
N ILE A 226 -2.55 -3.81 19.71
CA ILE A 226 -3.49 -3.85 18.59
C ILE A 226 -4.84 -4.39 19.07
N ALA A 227 -5.91 -3.61 18.90
CA ALA A 227 -7.27 -4.02 19.24
C ALA A 227 -7.63 -5.39 18.65
N ASP A 228 -8.47 -6.15 19.35
CA ASP A 228 -8.97 -7.44 18.84
C ASP A 228 -10.05 -7.22 17.77
N VAL A 229 -9.60 -7.08 16.53
CA VAL A 229 -10.40 -6.78 15.34
C VAL A 229 -10.15 -7.84 14.27
N PRO A 230 -11.07 -8.00 13.30
CA PRO A 230 -10.83 -8.86 12.13
C PRO A 230 -9.56 -8.47 11.39
N ARG A 231 -8.73 -9.45 11.02
CA ARG A 231 -7.45 -9.27 10.32
C ARG A 231 -7.35 -10.22 9.14
N LEU A 232 -6.78 -9.73 8.04
CA LEU A 232 -6.48 -10.50 6.84
C LEU A 232 -5.05 -10.21 6.39
N VAL A 233 -4.28 -11.23 6.08
CA VAL A 233 -2.99 -11.11 5.40
C VAL A 233 -3.11 -11.71 4.01
N VAL A 234 -2.63 -10.98 3.01
CA VAL A 234 -2.59 -11.37 1.61
C VAL A 234 -1.15 -11.53 1.18
N GLY A 235 -0.79 -12.70 0.68
CA GLY A 235 0.55 -13.01 0.17
C GLY A 235 0.60 -13.12 -1.35
N ALA A 236 1.77 -12.80 -1.95
CA ALA A 236 2.02 -12.87 -3.38
C ALA A 236 3.14 -13.87 -3.70
N GLY A 237 2.86 -14.85 -4.59
CA GLY A 237 3.80 -15.94 -4.89
C GLY A 237 4.99 -15.55 -5.76
N LEU A 238 4.87 -14.46 -6.51
CA LEU A 238 5.96 -13.90 -7.33
C LEU A 238 6.69 -12.75 -6.62
N ASP A 239 6.32 -12.43 -5.37
CA ASP A 239 6.98 -11.41 -4.58
C ASP A 239 8.40 -11.86 -4.18
N ARG A 240 9.37 -11.01 -4.47
CA ARG A 240 10.80 -11.25 -4.17
C ARG A 240 11.27 -10.56 -2.90
N THR A 241 10.41 -9.76 -2.28
CA THR A 241 10.70 -8.99 -1.06
C THR A 241 10.06 -9.64 0.15
N VAL A 242 8.77 -9.96 0.04
CA VAL A 242 7.99 -10.63 1.09
C VAL A 242 7.43 -11.92 0.51
N THR A 243 7.97 -13.06 0.93
CA THR A 243 7.56 -14.37 0.41
C THR A 243 6.17 -14.79 0.91
N LEU A 244 5.60 -15.81 0.26
CA LEU A 244 4.35 -16.43 0.79
C LEU A 244 4.54 -16.95 2.21
N ASP A 245 5.68 -17.59 2.50
CA ASP A 245 6.04 -18.09 3.84
C ASP A 245 6.11 -16.95 4.87
N ASP A 246 6.68 -15.81 4.49
CA ASP A 246 6.70 -14.62 5.35
C ASP A 246 5.29 -14.10 5.63
N SER A 247 4.44 -14.06 4.61
CA SER A 247 3.05 -13.62 4.74
C SER A 247 2.22 -14.59 5.59
N GLU A 248 2.41 -15.89 5.44
CA GLU A 248 1.75 -16.92 6.24
C GLU A 248 2.18 -16.83 7.71
N ARG A 249 3.48 -16.70 7.98
CA ARG A 249 4.01 -16.49 9.34
C ARG A 249 3.47 -15.22 9.98
N LEU A 250 3.31 -14.15 9.20
CA LEU A 250 2.69 -12.91 9.68
C LEU A 250 1.22 -13.12 10.04
N ALA A 251 0.47 -13.87 9.21
CA ALA A 251 -0.92 -14.21 9.49
C ALA A 251 -1.06 -15.03 10.75
N GLU A 252 -0.26 -16.09 10.91
CA GLU A 252 -0.23 -16.93 12.13
C GLU A 252 0.09 -16.10 13.38
N TRP A 253 1.13 -15.26 13.28
CA TRP A 253 1.55 -14.42 14.41
C TRP A 253 0.47 -13.42 14.82
N LEU A 254 -0.30 -12.88 13.88
CA LEU A 254 -1.41 -11.95 14.13
C LEU A 254 -2.71 -12.66 14.52
N GLY A 255 -2.84 -13.97 14.33
CA GLY A 255 -4.13 -14.67 14.39
C GLY A 255 -5.09 -14.18 13.31
N ALA A 256 -4.58 -13.86 12.12
CA ALA A 256 -5.32 -13.33 10.98
C ALA A 256 -5.77 -14.43 10.02
N GLY A 257 -6.79 -14.13 9.19
CA GLY A 257 -7.04 -14.93 7.98
C GLY A 257 -5.87 -14.78 7.01
N TYR A 258 -5.62 -15.79 6.19
CA TYR A 258 -4.55 -15.81 5.19
C TYR A 258 -5.10 -16.10 3.79
N GLU A 259 -4.73 -15.29 2.81
CA GLU A 259 -5.14 -15.44 1.41
C GLU A 259 -3.92 -15.38 0.49
N PRO A 260 -3.40 -16.52 0.00
CA PRO A 260 -2.26 -16.57 -0.90
C PRO A 260 -2.67 -16.41 -2.36
N PHE A 261 -1.99 -15.53 -3.09
CA PHE A 261 -2.10 -15.37 -4.54
C PHE A 261 -0.81 -15.83 -5.22
N ALA A 262 -0.71 -17.11 -5.53
CA ALA A 262 0.51 -17.75 -6.04
C ALA A 262 1.06 -17.16 -7.35
N ALA A 263 0.18 -16.59 -8.19
CA ALA A 263 0.54 -16.04 -9.49
C ALA A 263 0.66 -14.50 -9.50
N HIS A 264 0.65 -13.85 -8.33
CA HIS A 264 0.73 -12.40 -8.22
C HIS A 264 2.12 -11.96 -7.74
N SER A 265 2.59 -10.83 -8.26
CA SER A 265 3.81 -10.14 -7.83
C SER A 265 3.49 -9.07 -6.78
N HIS A 266 4.54 -8.50 -6.16
CA HIS A 266 4.39 -7.44 -5.16
C HIS A 266 3.49 -6.31 -5.64
N PHE A 267 3.82 -5.69 -6.77
CA PHE A 267 2.99 -4.63 -7.36
C PHE A 267 1.72 -5.15 -8.05
N GLY A 268 1.71 -6.38 -8.52
CA GLY A 268 0.53 -7.01 -9.11
C GLY A 268 -0.65 -7.10 -8.15
N LEU A 269 -0.40 -7.26 -6.85
CA LEU A 269 -1.45 -7.20 -5.83
C LEU A 269 -2.23 -5.88 -5.83
N VAL A 270 -1.59 -4.76 -6.17
CA VAL A 270 -2.20 -3.43 -6.01
C VAL A 270 -2.50 -2.72 -7.33
N VAL A 271 -1.66 -2.87 -8.37
CA VAL A 271 -1.81 -2.10 -9.61
C VAL A 271 -2.02 -2.93 -10.86
N GLY A 272 -1.82 -4.25 -10.82
CA GLY A 272 -1.97 -5.10 -12.00
C GLY A 272 -3.40 -5.05 -12.54
N GLU A 273 -3.54 -4.74 -13.84
CA GLU A 273 -4.86 -4.55 -14.47
C GLU A 273 -5.75 -5.80 -14.38
N SER A 274 -5.15 -6.97 -14.51
CA SER A 274 -5.86 -8.26 -14.44
C SER A 274 -5.86 -8.90 -13.07
N SER A 275 -4.92 -8.55 -12.19
CA SER A 275 -4.71 -9.21 -10.89
C SER A 275 -5.42 -8.51 -9.73
N TYR A 276 -5.50 -7.16 -9.74
CA TYR A 276 -6.08 -6.40 -8.62
C TYR A 276 -7.50 -6.84 -8.26
N GLN A 277 -8.32 -7.23 -9.25
CA GLN A 277 -9.74 -7.53 -9.01
C GLN A 277 -9.91 -8.77 -8.14
N GLN A 278 -9.10 -9.80 -8.34
CA GLN A 278 -9.13 -11.01 -7.52
C GLN A 278 -8.82 -10.70 -6.05
N VAL A 279 -7.81 -9.86 -5.82
CA VAL A 279 -7.42 -9.41 -4.48
C VAL A 279 -8.52 -8.53 -3.86
N ALA A 280 -9.08 -7.60 -4.63
CA ALA A 280 -10.18 -6.74 -4.18
C ALA A 280 -11.45 -7.56 -3.84
N ASP A 281 -11.75 -8.63 -4.60
CA ASP A 281 -12.87 -9.53 -4.31
C ASP A 281 -12.64 -10.33 -3.02
N ALA A 282 -11.41 -10.79 -2.76
CA ALA A 282 -11.06 -11.46 -1.50
C ALA A 282 -11.19 -10.51 -0.30
N ILE A 283 -10.65 -9.29 -0.41
CA ILE A 283 -10.80 -8.25 0.62
C ILE A 283 -12.28 -7.93 0.85
N ARG A 284 -13.07 -7.76 -0.22
CA ARG A 284 -14.51 -7.51 -0.11
C ARG A 284 -15.21 -8.66 0.65
N SER A 285 -14.90 -9.89 0.31
CA SER A 285 -15.48 -11.07 0.99
C SER A 285 -15.16 -11.08 2.48
N PHE A 286 -13.92 -10.75 2.84
CA PHE A 286 -13.49 -10.58 4.23
C PHE A 286 -14.26 -9.44 4.94
N LEU A 287 -14.40 -8.28 4.30
CA LEU A 287 -15.13 -7.14 4.87
C LEU A 287 -16.61 -7.48 5.10
N GLU A 288 -17.26 -8.12 4.12
CA GLU A 288 -18.67 -8.53 4.22
C GLU A 288 -18.90 -9.59 5.31
N ALA A 289 -18.02 -10.61 5.40
CA ALA A 289 -18.10 -11.65 6.42
C ALA A 289 -17.98 -11.08 7.85
N ASN A 290 -17.22 -10.00 8.02
CA ASN A 290 -16.99 -9.35 9.31
C ASN A 290 -17.87 -8.10 9.55
N ARG A 291 -18.81 -7.79 8.64
CA ARG A 291 -19.72 -6.63 8.72
C ARG A 291 -19.00 -5.28 8.83
N LEU A 292 -17.90 -5.15 8.12
CA LEU A 292 -17.06 -3.96 8.06
C LEU A 292 -17.45 -2.99 6.93
#